data_192643707259cfa185338b9f93832e1e
#
_entry.id   192643707259cfa185338b9f93832e1e
#
_cell.length_a   1.000
_cell.length_b   1.000
_cell.length_c   1.000
_cell.angle_alpha   90.00
_cell.angle_beta   90.00
_cell.angle_gamma   90.00
#
_symmetry.space_group_name_H-M   'P 1'
#
loop_
_entity.id
_entity.type
_entity.pdbx_description
1 polymer ?
#
loop_
_entity_poly.entity_id
_entity_poly.type
_entity_poly.pdbx_seq_one_letter_code
_entity_poly.pdbx_strand_id
1 'polypeptide(L)'
;IEEVGKTFDVPSGATVIDAGGKTVMPGLIDAHVHVCSNGDPNVMTMLTFPPGLIQLFGAYNAVKTLDAGYTMIRDMGAPSGYALSLKKAIEMGIAKGPRIIAPGRIISMTGGHADFYIPSGVSYNEMSLISDGPIETRRSTRINLREGADFIKICTTGGVMSPTDPVDTPQYTV
;
A
#
# COMPACT_ATOMS: atom_id res chain seq x y z
N ILE A 1 -22.20 8.84 12.50
CA ILE A 1 -22.68 10.00 13.29
C ILE A 1 -24.17 9.95 13.21
N GLU A 2 -24.82 9.82 14.35
CA GLU A 2 -26.29 9.77 14.43
C GLU A 2 -26.87 11.17 14.71
N GLU A 3 -26.20 11.94 15.60
CA GLU A 3 -26.63 13.26 15.97
C GLU A 3 -25.46 14.20 16.23
N VAL A 4 -25.62 15.48 15.96
CA VAL A 4 -24.70 16.58 16.32
C VAL A 4 -25.54 17.72 16.89
N GLY A 5 -25.25 18.11 18.12
CA GLY A 5 -26.02 19.16 18.79
C GLY A 5 -25.29 19.74 20.00
N LYS A 6 -25.89 20.77 20.61
CA LYS A 6 -25.35 21.35 21.85
C LYS A 6 -25.74 20.54 23.08
N THR A 7 -26.89 19.92 23.05
CA THR A 7 -27.45 19.08 24.12
C THR A 7 -28.30 17.98 23.48
N PHE A 8 -28.14 16.75 23.93
CA PHE A 8 -28.96 15.63 23.58
C PHE A 8 -28.95 14.61 24.72
N ASP A 9 -29.97 13.77 24.79
CA ASP A 9 -30.03 12.72 25.79
C ASP A 9 -29.03 11.62 25.49
N VAL A 10 -28.13 11.36 26.41
CA VAL A 10 -27.16 10.26 26.28
C VAL A 10 -27.84 8.93 26.61
N PRO A 11 -27.89 7.97 25.69
CA PRO A 11 -28.50 6.66 25.95
C PRO A 11 -27.83 5.95 27.14
N SER A 12 -28.62 5.22 27.92
CA SER A 12 -28.08 4.41 29.01
C SER A 12 -27.07 3.39 28.49
N GLY A 13 -25.89 3.35 29.10
CA GLY A 13 -24.80 2.45 28.70
C GLY A 13 -23.87 3.00 27.60
N ALA A 14 -24.11 4.21 27.10
CA ALA A 14 -23.19 4.84 26.17
C ALA A 14 -21.86 5.24 26.85
N THR A 15 -20.76 5.06 26.15
CA THR A 15 -19.46 5.57 26.60
C THR A 15 -19.36 7.06 26.25
N VAL A 16 -19.15 7.91 27.24
CA VAL A 16 -18.96 9.35 27.07
C VAL A 16 -17.45 9.64 27.03
N ILE A 17 -17.01 10.32 25.97
CA ILE A 17 -15.63 10.79 25.84
C ILE A 17 -15.63 12.31 25.87
N ASP A 18 -15.05 12.89 26.94
CA ASP A 18 -14.85 14.35 27.02
C ASP A 18 -13.60 14.73 26.23
N ALA A 19 -13.77 15.51 25.17
CA ALA A 19 -12.67 16.00 24.34
C ALA A 19 -11.94 17.20 24.97
N GLY A 20 -12.39 17.73 26.14
CA GLY A 20 -11.72 18.78 26.88
C GLY A 20 -11.48 20.05 26.06
N GLY A 21 -12.45 20.46 25.21
CA GLY A 21 -12.35 21.62 24.33
C GLY A 21 -11.51 21.38 23.06
N LYS A 22 -11.05 20.17 22.80
CA LYS A 22 -10.33 19.80 21.57
C LYS A 22 -11.30 19.68 20.41
N THR A 23 -10.78 19.84 19.20
CA THR A 23 -11.53 19.57 17.97
C THR A 23 -11.57 18.08 17.68
N VAL A 24 -12.76 17.54 17.49
CA VAL A 24 -12.97 16.17 16.99
C VAL A 24 -13.12 16.23 15.48
N MET A 25 -12.36 15.40 14.79
CA MET A 25 -12.35 15.32 13.33
C MET A 25 -12.33 13.85 12.88
N PRO A 26 -12.74 13.53 11.65
CA PRO A 26 -12.50 12.22 11.07
C PRO A 26 -11.01 11.88 11.08
N GLY A 27 -10.68 10.58 11.20
CA GLY A 27 -9.30 10.15 11.06
C GLY A 27 -8.73 10.50 9.69
N LEU A 28 -7.44 10.77 9.64
CA LEU A 28 -6.73 11.12 8.40
C LEU A 28 -6.69 9.91 7.45
N ILE A 29 -6.60 10.21 6.15
CA ILE A 29 -6.44 9.21 5.09
C ILE A 29 -5.16 9.56 4.32
N ASP A 30 -4.23 8.59 4.21
CA ASP A 30 -3.11 8.71 3.30
C ASP A 30 -3.40 7.88 2.03
N ALA A 31 -3.47 8.56 0.90
CA ALA A 31 -3.88 7.98 -0.36
C ALA A 31 -2.71 7.40 -1.19
N HIS A 32 -1.46 7.48 -0.72
CA HIS A 32 -0.31 6.95 -1.44
C HIS A 32 0.81 6.55 -0.48
N VAL A 33 0.80 5.30 -0.04
CA VAL A 33 1.85 4.74 0.81
C VAL A 33 2.38 3.43 0.25
N HIS A 34 3.55 3.01 0.73
CA HIS A 34 4.09 1.67 0.58
C HIS A 34 4.34 1.12 1.99
N VAL A 35 3.28 0.59 2.60
CA VAL A 35 3.28 0.24 4.04
C VAL A 35 4.34 -0.78 4.42
N CYS A 36 4.72 -1.66 3.51
CA CYS A 36 5.77 -2.68 3.72
C CYS A 36 7.20 -2.17 3.44
N SER A 37 7.38 -0.87 3.11
CA SER A 37 8.71 -0.29 2.90
C SER A 37 9.45 -0.12 4.23
N ASN A 38 10.78 -0.27 4.18
CA ASN A 38 11.68 0.05 5.30
C ASN A 38 12.01 1.56 5.37
N GLY A 39 11.56 2.37 4.40
CA GLY A 39 11.86 3.80 4.31
C GLY A 39 13.27 4.14 3.79
N ASP A 40 14.06 3.15 3.39
CA ASP A 40 15.38 3.37 2.78
C ASP A 40 15.19 3.88 1.33
N PRO A 41 15.81 5.02 0.94
CA PRO A 41 15.77 5.48 -0.43
C PRO A 41 16.44 4.50 -1.41
N ASN A 42 17.35 3.66 -0.94
CA ASN A 42 17.89 2.55 -1.73
C ASN A 42 16.95 1.35 -1.67
N VAL A 43 16.03 1.27 -2.62
CA VAL A 43 15.04 0.18 -2.71
C VAL A 43 15.68 -1.21 -2.81
N MET A 44 16.94 -1.29 -3.28
CA MET A 44 17.67 -2.56 -3.39
C MET A 44 18.01 -3.17 -2.03
N THR A 45 18.02 -2.38 -0.96
CA THR A 45 18.23 -2.88 0.41
C THR A 45 17.18 -3.92 0.78
N MET A 46 15.94 -3.74 0.34
CA MET A 46 14.86 -4.69 0.62
C MET A 46 15.08 -6.08 0.00
N LEU A 47 15.86 -6.17 -1.09
CA LEU A 47 16.17 -7.46 -1.74
C LEU A 47 17.06 -8.35 -0.86
N THR A 48 17.74 -7.78 0.12
CA THR A 48 18.58 -8.52 1.07
C THR A 48 17.80 -9.05 2.27
N PHE A 49 16.54 -8.66 2.43
CA PHE A 49 15.74 -9.02 3.59
C PHE A 49 15.02 -10.36 3.40
N PRO A 50 14.96 -11.18 4.45
CA PRO A 50 14.06 -12.32 4.45
C PRO A 50 12.61 -11.85 4.25
N PRO A 51 11.77 -12.58 3.49
CA PRO A 51 10.38 -12.20 3.22
C PRO A 51 9.56 -11.86 4.46
N GLY A 52 9.75 -12.60 5.55
CA GLY A 52 9.06 -12.35 6.83
C GLY A 52 9.42 -11.01 7.46
N LEU A 53 10.64 -10.49 7.26
CA LEU A 53 11.05 -9.18 7.77
C LEU A 53 10.29 -8.06 7.07
N ILE A 54 10.06 -8.17 5.76
CA ILE A 54 9.29 -7.18 4.99
C ILE A 54 7.84 -7.11 5.51
N GLN A 55 7.23 -8.24 5.84
CA GLN A 55 5.89 -8.25 6.46
C GLN A 55 5.88 -7.61 7.85
N LEU A 56 6.92 -7.83 8.65
CA LEU A 56 7.05 -7.22 9.98
C LEU A 56 7.22 -5.69 9.88
N PHE A 57 7.95 -5.18 8.88
CA PHE A 57 7.96 -3.75 8.58
C PHE A 57 6.56 -3.23 8.30
N GLY A 58 5.77 -3.95 7.50
CA GLY A 58 4.37 -3.59 7.23
C GLY A 58 3.54 -3.45 8.51
N ALA A 59 3.61 -4.44 9.40
CA ALA A 59 2.90 -4.41 10.67
C ALA A 59 3.37 -3.26 11.59
N TYR A 60 4.68 -3.04 11.67
CA TYR A 60 5.27 -1.94 12.43
C TYR A 60 4.82 -0.56 11.91
N ASN A 61 4.90 -0.35 10.59
CA ASN A 61 4.50 0.90 9.95
C ASN A 61 2.99 1.15 10.09
N ALA A 62 2.17 0.10 10.00
CA ALA A 62 0.72 0.21 10.18
C ALA A 62 0.35 0.75 11.58
N VAL A 63 1.00 0.27 12.62
CA VAL A 63 0.80 0.79 13.99
C VAL A 63 1.22 2.25 14.08
N LYS A 64 2.41 2.62 13.59
CA LYS A 64 2.89 4.00 13.58
C LYS A 64 1.96 4.95 12.81
N THR A 65 1.44 4.50 11.69
CA THR A 65 0.51 5.24 10.85
C THR A 65 -0.80 5.51 11.59
N LEU A 66 -1.35 4.47 12.26
CA LEU A 66 -2.56 4.61 13.06
C LEU A 66 -2.33 5.55 14.27
N ASP A 67 -1.21 5.42 14.97
CA ASP A 67 -0.86 6.25 16.13
C ASP A 67 -0.62 7.72 15.73
N ALA A 68 -0.24 7.98 14.46
CA ALA A 68 -0.15 9.32 13.88
C ALA A 68 -1.53 9.92 13.47
N GLY A 69 -2.63 9.18 13.67
CA GLY A 69 -3.99 9.66 13.39
C GLY A 69 -4.54 9.25 12.02
N TYR A 70 -3.81 8.47 11.23
CA TYR A 70 -4.32 7.95 9.95
C TYR A 70 -5.12 6.68 10.19
N THR A 71 -6.42 6.76 9.98
CA THR A 71 -7.34 5.63 10.19
C THR A 71 -7.56 4.80 8.93
N MET A 72 -7.11 5.30 7.78
CA MET A 72 -7.14 4.62 6.50
C MET A 72 -5.91 4.95 5.67
N ILE A 73 -5.41 3.97 4.92
CA ILE A 73 -4.34 4.14 3.93
C ILE A 73 -4.71 3.46 2.62
N ARG A 74 -4.22 4.02 1.51
CA ARG A 74 -4.18 3.37 0.21
C ARG A 74 -2.73 2.99 -0.09
N ASP A 75 -2.41 1.72 0.08
CA ASP A 75 -1.13 1.16 -0.33
C ASP A 75 -1.03 1.14 -1.85
N MET A 76 0.12 1.49 -2.39
CA MET A 76 0.35 1.59 -3.84
C MET A 76 1.21 0.45 -4.39
N GLY A 77 1.32 -0.62 -3.65
CA GLY A 77 1.98 -1.86 -4.03
C GLY A 77 3.04 -2.31 -3.02
N ALA A 78 3.06 -3.59 -2.78
CA ALA A 78 4.00 -4.25 -1.89
C ALA A 78 4.51 -5.55 -2.51
N PRO A 79 5.75 -5.96 -2.15
CA PRO A 79 6.29 -7.25 -2.58
C PRO A 79 5.33 -8.38 -2.26
N SER A 80 5.22 -9.37 -3.14
CA SER A 80 4.44 -10.60 -2.92
C SER A 80 3.03 -10.40 -2.39
N GLY A 81 2.44 -9.21 -2.58
CA GLY A 81 1.12 -8.90 -2.04
C GLY A 81 1.07 -8.80 -0.51
N TYR A 82 2.17 -8.54 0.17
CA TYR A 82 2.23 -8.48 1.64
C TYR A 82 1.27 -7.46 2.26
N ALA A 83 0.96 -6.36 1.57
CA ALA A 83 -0.05 -5.40 2.02
C ALA A 83 -1.46 -6.03 2.09
N LEU A 84 -1.79 -6.97 1.19
CA LEU A 84 -3.06 -7.72 1.23
C LEU A 84 -3.11 -8.66 2.44
N SER A 85 -2.00 -9.33 2.73
CA SER A 85 -1.88 -10.19 3.92
C SER A 85 -2.02 -9.38 5.22
N LEU A 86 -1.39 -8.20 5.27
CA LEU A 86 -1.50 -7.29 6.41
C LEU A 86 -2.93 -6.75 6.56
N LYS A 87 -3.57 -6.33 5.47
CA LYS A 87 -4.98 -5.95 5.44
C LYS A 87 -5.84 -7.04 6.07
N LYS A 88 -5.67 -8.28 5.62
CA LYS A 88 -6.42 -9.43 6.15
C LYS A 88 -6.16 -9.68 7.63
N ALA A 89 -4.91 -9.55 8.07
CA ALA A 89 -4.55 -9.70 9.49
C ALA A 89 -5.20 -8.62 10.37
N ILE A 90 -5.29 -7.39 9.89
CA ILE A 90 -5.97 -6.29 10.60
C ILE A 90 -7.50 -6.55 10.65
N GLU A 91 -8.12 -6.95 9.53
CA GLU A 91 -9.55 -7.31 9.49
C GLU A 91 -9.90 -8.46 10.45
N MET A 92 -9.00 -9.40 10.63
CA MET A 92 -9.16 -10.53 11.57
C MET A 92 -8.81 -10.18 13.02
N GLY A 93 -8.35 -8.97 13.31
CA GLY A 93 -7.88 -8.56 14.64
C GLY A 93 -6.56 -9.19 15.08
N ILE A 94 -5.80 -9.82 14.17
CA ILE A 94 -4.48 -10.40 14.42
C ILE A 94 -3.41 -9.32 14.51
N ALA A 95 -3.54 -8.26 13.70
CA ALA A 95 -2.64 -7.12 13.69
C ALA A 95 -3.40 -5.83 13.97
N LYS A 96 -2.71 -4.83 14.55
CA LYS A 96 -3.23 -3.48 14.75
C LYS A 96 -2.78 -2.58 13.59
N GLY A 97 -3.67 -1.73 13.08
CA GLY A 97 -3.35 -0.78 12.03
C GLY A 97 -4.59 -0.06 11.49
N PRO A 98 -4.42 0.86 10.53
CA PRO A 98 -5.51 1.53 9.84
C PRO A 98 -6.22 0.56 8.90
N ARG A 99 -7.38 0.98 8.37
CA ARG A 99 -7.99 0.30 7.22
C ARG A 99 -7.06 0.41 6.01
N ILE A 100 -6.81 -0.71 5.33
CA ILE A 100 -5.92 -0.76 4.16
C ILE A 100 -6.74 -1.04 2.90
N ILE A 101 -6.50 -0.24 1.86
CA ILE A 101 -6.88 -0.51 0.47
C ILE A 101 -5.59 -0.76 -0.30
N ALA A 102 -5.47 -1.89 -1.00
CA ALA A 102 -4.22 -2.30 -1.63
C ALA A 102 -4.41 -2.95 -3.01
N PRO A 103 -3.46 -2.73 -3.94
CA PRO A 103 -3.53 -3.25 -5.31
C PRO A 103 -2.85 -4.62 -5.48
N GLY A 104 -2.23 -5.15 -4.43
CA GLY A 104 -1.29 -6.26 -4.57
C GLY A 104 0.08 -5.81 -5.07
N ARG A 105 0.59 -6.43 -6.13
CA ARG A 105 1.85 -6.05 -6.78
C ARG A 105 1.63 -4.98 -7.85
N ILE A 106 2.63 -4.14 -8.04
CA ILE A 106 2.62 -3.10 -9.09
C ILE A 106 2.71 -3.77 -10.47
N ILE A 107 1.97 -3.27 -11.45
CA ILE A 107 2.17 -3.66 -12.86
C ILE A 107 3.09 -2.62 -13.51
N SER A 108 4.13 -3.10 -14.19
CA SER A 108 5.11 -2.26 -14.90
C SER A 108 5.58 -2.98 -16.17
N MET A 109 6.12 -2.26 -17.13
CA MET A 109 6.77 -2.87 -18.28
C MET A 109 8.21 -3.28 -17.97
N THR A 110 8.84 -4.08 -18.83
CA THR A 110 10.29 -4.36 -18.81
C THR A 110 11.08 -3.06 -18.91
N GLY A 111 12.01 -2.84 -17.98
CA GLY A 111 12.77 -1.59 -17.86
C GLY A 111 11.96 -0.39 -17.37
N GLY A 112 10.73 -0.58 -16.93
CA GLY A 112 9.86 0.49 -16.41
C GLY A 112 10.07 0.76 -14.91
N HIS A 113 9.32 1.74 -14.40
CA HIS A 113 9.52 2.30 -13.05
C HIS A 113 9.49 1.29 -11.91
N ALA A 114 8.75 0.21 -12.02
CA ALA A 114 8.70 -0.84 -11.01
C ALA A 114 9.40 -2.15 -11.46
N ASP A 115 10.15 -2.11 -12.55
CA ASP A 115 11.09 -3.15 -12.93
C ASP A 115 12.47 -2.75 -12.38
N PHE A 116 12.73 -3.13 -11.13
CA PHE A 116 13.97 -2.76 -10.46
C PHE A 116 15.16 -3.24 -11.27
N TYR A 117 16.11 -2.33 -11.53
CA TYR A 117 17.33 -2.62 -12.25
C TYR A 117 18.15 -3.69 -11.50
N ILE A 118 17.95 -4.92 -11.92
CA ILE A 118 18.67 -6.10 -11.42
C ILE A 118 19.59 -6.59 -12.54
N PRO A 119 20.84 -6.91 -12.27
CA PRO A 119 21.75 -7.42 -13.29
C PRO A 119 21.19 -8.62 -14.04
N SER A 120 21.50 -8.73 -15.34
CA SER A 120 21.11 -9.86 -16.19
C SER A 120 21.42 -11.19 -15.51
N GLY A 121 20.47 -12.10 -15.50
CA GLY A 121 20.60 -13.42 -14.86
C GLY A 121 20.12 -13.51 -13.42
N VAL A 122 19.74 -12.37 -12.80
CA VAL A 122 19.03 -12.34 -11.52
C VAL A 122 17.58 -11.97 -11.79
N SER A 123 16.64 -12.72 -11.25
CA SER A 123 15.20 -12.45 -11.36
C SER A 123 14.61 -12.21 -9.97
N TYR A 124 13.90 -11.12 -9.80
CA TYR A 124 13.17 -10.81 -8.57
C TYR A 124 11.76 -10.32 -8.91
N ASN A 125 10.86 -11.27 -9.06
CA ASN A 125 9.47 -11.01 -9.47
C ASN A 125 8.53 -10.71 -8.30
N GLU A 126 9.06 -10.45 -7.12
CA GLU A 126 8.25 -10.26 -5.92
C GLU A 126 7.62 -8.87 -5.82
N MET A 127 8.33 -7.82 -6.29
CA MET A 127 7.90 -6.43 -6.16
C MET A 127 6.81 -6.05 -7.15
N SER A 128 6.88 -6.56 -8.38
CA SER A 128 6.02 -6.17 -9.49
C SER A 128 5.67 -7.34 -10.40
N LEU A 129 4.65 -7.14 -11.21
CA LEU A 129 4.26 -8.01 -12.32
C LEU A 129 4.66 -7.32 -13.61
N ILE A 130 5.74 -7.78 -14.22
CA ILE A 130 6.23 -7.22 -15.49
C ILE A 130 5.29 -7.65 -16.61
N SER A 131 4.87 -6.69 -17.44
CA SER A 131 3.80 -6.85 -18.43
C SER A 131 4.01 -5.87 -19.58
N ASP A 132 4.45 -6.38 -20.73
CA ASP A 132 4.84 -5.55 -21.89
C ASP A 132 3.72 -5.29 -22.90
N GLY A 133 2.56 -5.89 -22.68
CA GLY A 133 1.46 -5.74 -23.62
C GLY A 133 0.09 -6.09 -23.05
N PRO A 134 -1.00 -5.94 -23.82
CA PRO A 134 -2.37 -6.12 -23.34
C PRO A 134 -2.66 -7.51 -22.74
N ILE A 135 -2.04 -8.56 -23.31
CA ILE A 135 -2.25 -9.94 -22.84
C ILE A 135 -1.64 -10.14 -21.47
N GLU A 136 -0.40 -9.69 -21.27
CA GLU A 136 0.33 -9.82 -20.01
C GLU A 136 -0.28 -8.92 -18.94
N THR A 137 -0.61 -7.67 -19.27
CA THR A 137 -1.29 -6.75 -18.34
C THR A 137 -2.64 -7.32 -17.88
N ARG A 138 -3.41 -7.93 -18.78
CA ARG A 138 -4.66 -8.63 -18.42
C ARG A 138 -4.41 -9.79 -17.48
N ARG A 139 -3.37 -10.59 -17.72
CA ARG A 139 -2.98 -11.71 -16.84
C ARG A 139 -2.59 -11.20 -15.46
N SER A 140 -1.73 -10.18 -15.39
CA SER A 140 -1.25 -9.56 -14.15
C SER A 140 -2.39 -8.95 -13.35
N THR A 141 -3.32 -8.26 -14.00
CA THR A 141 -4.56 -7.75 -13.39
C THR A 141 -5.35 -8.88 -12.74
N ARG A 142 -5.56 -9.99 -13.46
CA ARG A 142 -6.30 -11.15 -12.93
C ARG A 142 -5.59 -11.83 -11.76
N ILE A 143 -4.25 -11.83 -11.74
CA ILE A 143 -3.46 -12.34 -10.62
C ILE A 143 -3.75 -11.49 -9.39
N ASN A 144 -3.59 -10.16 -9.48
CA ASN A 144 -3.84 -9.26 -8.36
C ASN A 144 -5.29 -9.36 -7.84
N LEU A 145 -6.28 -9.40 -8.74
CA LEU A 145 -7.69 -9.56 -8.35
C LEU A 145 -7.95 -10.89 -7.65
N ARG A 146 -7.37 -11.99 -8.14
CA ARG A 146 -7.45 -13.29 -7.47
C ARG A 146 -6.86 -13.27 -6.07
N GLU A 147 -5.80 -12.50 -5.86
CA GLU A 147 -5.12 -12.34 -4.57
C GLU A 147 -5.87 -11.38 -3.62
N GLY A 148 -6.96 -10.75 -4.08
CA GLY A 148 -7.82 -9.89 -3.26
C GLY A 148 -7.50 -8.40 -3.35
N ALA A 149 -6.87 -7.96 -4.44
CA ALA A 149 -6.63 -6.53 -4.68
C ALA A 149 -7.93 -5.72 -4.76
N ASP A 150 -7.95 -4.56 -4.13
CA ASP A 150 -9.09 -3.63 -4.16
C ASP A 150 -9.11 -2.79 -5.45
N PHE A 151 -7.95 -2.57 -6.05
CA PHE A 151 -7.75 -1.82 -7.31
C PHE A 151 -6.47 -2.31 -7.98
N ILE A 152 -6.15 -1.74 -9.14
CA ILE A 152 -4.91 -2.06 -9.86
C ILE A 152 -4.00 -0.84 -9.88
N LYS A 153 -2.73 -1.02 -9.50
CA LYS A 153 -1.67 -0.04 -9.67
C LYS A 153 -0.85 -0.40 -10.90
N ILE A 154 -0.72 0.53 -11.82
CA ILE A 154 0.15 0.44 -12.98
C ILE A 154 1.07 1.65 -13.04
N CYS A 155 2.32 1.46 -13.41
CA CYS A 155 3.24 2.54 -13.76
C CYS A 155 3.15 2.78 -15.26
N THR A 156 2.72 3.99 -15.65
CA THR A 156 2.49 4.37 -17.06
C THR A 156 3.54 5.34 -17.59
N THR A 157 4.37 5.86 -16.70
CA THR A 157 5.55 6.68 -17.03
C THR A 157 6.72 6.22 -16.17
N GLY A 158 7.91 6.70 -16.47
CA GLY A 158 9.06 6.58 -15.60
C GLY A 158 8.88 7.30 -14.27
N GLY A 159 9.86 7.23 -13.39
CA GLY A 159 9.81 7.83 -12.06
C GLY A 159 11.17 8.24 -11.53
N VAL A 160 11.16 9.15 -10.55
CA VAL A 160 12.38 9.76 -10.00
C VAL A 160 13.29 8.80 -9.24
N MET A 161 12.79 7.63 -8.84
CA MET A 161 13.57 6.64 -8.09
C MET A 161 14.27 5.61 -8.99
N SER A 162 13.97 5.61 -10.27
CA SER A 162 14.60 4.72 -11.25
C SER A 162 15.75 5.42 -11.95
N PRO A 163 16.91 4.75 -12.12
CA PRO A 163 18.05 5.37 -12.78
C PRO A 163 17.95 5.41 -14.31
N THR A 164 17.04 4.65 -14.91
CA THR A 164 17.03 4.34 -16.35
C THR A 164 15.76 4.75 -17.09
N ASP A 165 14.69 5.14 -16.39
CA ASP A 165 13.41 5.51 -16.97
C ASP A 165 13.07 6.98 -16.71
N PRO A 166 13.22 7.89 -17.69
CA PRO A 166 12.86 9.31 -17.55
C PRO A 166 11.40 9.49 -17.16
N VAL A 167 11.14 10.42 -16.23
CA VAL A 167 9.81 10.62 -15.62
C VAL A 167 8.71 11.02 -16.61
N ASP A 168 9.07 11.57 -17.75
CA ASP A 168 8.18 12.07 -18.80
C ASP A 168 8.00 11.08 -19.97
N THR A 169 8.66 9.92 -19.90
CA THR A 169 8.58 8.91 -20.95
C THR A 169 7.41 7.95 -20.71
N PRO A 170 6.44 7.86 -21.65
CA PRO A 170 5.38 6.85 -21.56
C PRO A 170 5.93 5.43 -21.57
N GLN A 171 5.40 4.58 -20.69
CA GLN A 171 5.81 3.18 -20.58
C GLN A 171 4.89 2.21 -21.33
N TYR A 172 3.75 2.69 -21.78
CA TYR A 172 2.82 1.92 -22.61
C TYR A 172 2.39 2.76 -23.81
N THR A 173 2.17 2.08 -24.94
CA THR A 173 1.56 2.69 -26.12
C THR A 173 0.03 2.75 -25.97
N VAL A 174 -0.58 3.65 -26.71
CA VAL A 174 -2.04 3.79 -26.84
C VAL A 174 -2.59 2.64 -27.69
#